data_74fede7395d6e85718528ec44b623d8d
#
_entry.id   74fede7395d6e85718528ec44b623d8d
#
_cell.length_a   1.000
_cell.length_b   1.000
_cell.length_c   1.000
_cell.angle_alpha   90.00
_cell.angle_beta   90.00
_cell.angle_gamma   90.00
#
_symmetry.space_group_name_H-M   'P 1'
#
loop_
_entity.id
_entity.type
_entity.pdbx_description
1 polymer ?
#
loop_
_entity_poly.entity_id
_entity_poly.type
_entity_poly.pdbx_seq_one_letter_code
_entity_poly.pdbx_strand_id
1 'polypeptide(L)'
;MELKILELKDNFERFSISDITPSIANSIRRTLISDIPKLAVEKVIIHHGQIRDMQNHQYDSSLPLFDEVVAQRIAMVPIKTDLKMNFREECSCNGQGCALCTATYSINKLGPCVVYSSDIQAVSNPDAAVADPNIPIVKLGPKQALLVSAEAIMGRGSTHSKWQATSGVSHKYHREFIINKKQFGEWDRYKKAYPRSVLKENDKEITFTDDFGVKGISQLFEAPGVEIREDSTNFVFKFETDGSLKAMDILEYALKRLPQRLNIMLDSLVTPD
;
A
#
# COMPACT_ATOMS: atom_id res chain seq x y z
N MET A 1 -10.63 -1.42 24.60
CA MET A 1 -10.11 -1.36 23.22
C MET A 1 -10.04 -2.78 22.66
N GLU A 2 -10.78 -3.06 21.60
CA GLU A 2 -10.84 -4.36 20.94
C GLU A 2 -10.65 -4.15 19.44
N LEU A 3 -9.84 -5.01 18.78
CA LEU A 3 -9.64 -5.01 17.33
C LEU A 3 -10.31 -6.23 16.73
N LYS A 4 -11.10 -6.03 15.67
CA LYS A 4 -11.80 -7.08 14.95
C LYS A 4 -11.54 -6.97 13.45
N ILE A 5 -11.02 -8.03 12.84
CA ILE A 5 -10.84 -8.09 11.40
C ILE A 5 -12.17 -8.43 10.74
N LEU A 6 -12.63 -7.57 9.83
CA LEU A 6 -13.90 -7.70 9.11
C LEU A 6 -13.72 -8.36 7.75
N GLU A 7 -12.64 -8.00 7.05
CA GLU A 7 -12.28 -8.58 5.75
C GLU A 7 -10.76 -8.56 5.59
N LEU A 8 -10.18 -9.68 5.20
CA LEU A 8 -8.74 -9.82 4.96
C LEU A 8 -8.50 -10.51 3.62
N LYS A 9 -7.66 -9.88 2.80
CA LYS A 9 -7.05 -10.43 1.57
C LYS A 9 -5.57 -10.09 1.59
N ASP A 10 -4.79 -10.68 0.72
CA ASP A 10 -3.34 -10.42 0.65
C ASP A 10 -3.05 -8.91 0.43
N ASN A 11 -3.86 -8.26 -0.40
CA ASN A 11 -3.68 -6.85 -0.80
C ASN A 11 -4.77 -5.88 -0.26
N PHE A 12 -5.65 -6.32 0.62
CA PHE A 12 -6.73 -5.50 1.17
C PHE A 12 -7.07 -5.91 2.59
N GLU A 13 -7.30 -4.93 3.46
CA GLU A 13 -7.78 -5.19 4.80
C GLU A 13 -8.86 -4.18 5.22
N ARG A 14 -9.84 -4.70 5.95
CA ARG A 14 -10.86 -3.94 6.66
C ARG A 14 -10.98 -4.47 8.08
N PHE A 15 -10.87 -3.58 9.06
CA PHE A 15 -10.93 -3.92 10.47
C PHE A 15 -11.64 -2.84 11.26
N SER A 16 -12.16 -3.18 12.43
CA SER A 16 -12.71 -2.22 13.39
C SER A 16 -11.89 -2.19 14.67
N ILE A 17 -11.85 -1.01 15.30
CA ILE A 17 -11.26 -0.83 16.62
C ILE A 17 -12.28 -0.07 17.47
N SER A 18 -12.63 -0.64 18.64
CA SER A 18 -13.52 -0.04 19.61
C SER A 18 -12.76 0.63 20.76
N ASP A 19 -13.45 1.54 21.45
CA ASP A 19 -12.96 2.27 22.63
C ASP A 19 -11.67 3.08 22.37
N ILE A 20 -11.63 3.76 21.22
CA ILE A 20 -10.56 4.69 20.85
C ILE A 20 -11.12 6.08 20.56
N THR A 21 -10.25 7.08 20.67
CA THR A 21 -10.56 8.46 20.30
C THR A 21 -10.31 8.73 18.82
N PRO A 22 -10.93 9.77 18.21
CA PRO A 22 -10.64 10.20 16.86
C PRO A 22 -9.14 10.50 16.62
N SER A 23 -8.45 11.01 17.65
CA SER A 23 -7.00 11.27 17.58
C SER A 23 -6.18 10.00 17.40
N ILE A 24 -6.51 8.95 18.14
CA ILE A 24 -5.86 7.62 18.00
C ILE A 24 -6.19 7.04 16.62
N ALA A 25 -7.44 7.10 16.20
CA ALA A 25 -7.85 6.62 14.87
C ALA A 25 -7.06 7.32 13.75
N ASN A 26 -6.92 8.64 13.79
CA ASN A 26 -6.11 9.38 12.82
C ASN A 26 -4.62 9.05 12.93
N SER A 27 -4.10 8.78 14.11
CA SER A 27 -2.70 8.36 14.31
C SER A 27 -2.43 7.01 13.64
N ILE A 28 -3.33 6.04 13.81
CA ILE A 28 -3.26 4.74 13.12
C ILE A 28 -3.27 4.95 11.60
N ARG A 29 -4.23 5.74 11.08
CA ARG A 29 -4.31 6.05 9.65
C ARG A 29 -3.01 6.65 9.10
N ARG A 30 -2.45 7.63 9.81
CA ARG A 30 -1.18 8.27 9.41
C ARG A 30 -0.01 7.31 9.44
N THR A 31 0.07 6.46 10.46
CA THR A 31 1.12 5.43 10.57
C THR A 31 1.05 4.43 9.41
N LEU A 32 -0.15 3.99 9.03
CA LEU A 32 -0.36 3.12 7.86
C LEU A 32 0.13 3.77 6.55
N ILE A 33 0.03 5.09 6.40
CA ILE A 33 0.47 5.81 5.19
C ILE A 33 1.97 6.08 5.20
N SER A 34 2.51 6.56 6.33
CA SER A 34 3.82 7.21 6.36
C SER A 34 4.95 6.39 6.96
N ASP A 35 4.64 5.43 7.84
CA ASP A 35 5.66 4.85 8.71
C ASP A 35 6.04 3.41 8.35
N ILE A 36 5.27 2.76 7.48
CA ILE A 36 5.55 1.39 7.05
C ILE A 36 6.82 1.37 6.21
N PRO A 37 7.83 0.58 6.60
CA PRO A 37 9.04 0.45 5.80
C PRO A 37 8.75 -0.37 4.53
N LYS A 38 9.33 0.08 3.43
CA LYS A 38 9.19 -0.57 2.13
C LYS A 38 10.49 -0.47 1.35
N LEU A 39 10.81 -1.51 0.59
CA LEU A 39 11.91 -1.53 -0.36
C LEU A 39 11.48 -0.82 -1.66
N ALA A 40 12.26 0.15 -2.12
CA ALA A 40 12.04 0.80 -3.40
C ALA A 40 13.36 1.23 -4.04
N VAL A 41 13.38 1.31 -5.36
CA VAL A 41 14.56 1.76 -6.11
C VAL A 41 14.89 3.21 -5.76
N GLU A 42 16.14 3.44 -5.35
CA GLU A 42 16.68 4.76 -4.99
C GLU A 42 17.64 5.28 -6.01
N LYS A 43 18.50 4.42 -6.55
CA LYS A 43 19.52 4.81 -7.54
C LYS A 43 19.29 4.04 -8.82
N VAL A 44 19.29 4.76 -9.94
CA VAL A 44 19.18 4.19 -11.29
C VAL A 44 20.36 4.69 -12.12
N ILE A 45 21.04 3.78 -12.78
CA ILE A 45 22.12 4.06 -13.72
C ILE A 45 21.68 3.54 -15.08
N ILE A 46 21.47 4.44 -16.03
CA ILE A 46 21.14 4.11 -17.41
C ILE A 46 22.44 4.12 -18.21
N HIS A 47 22.74 3.00 -18.85
CA HIS A 47 23.97 2.84 -19.65
C HIS A 47 23.69 3.24 -21.10
N HIS A 48 24.27 4.35 -21.54
CA HIS A 48 24.15 4.85 -22.92
C HIS A 48 25.25 4.32 -23.82
N GLY A 49 24.93 4.12 -25.08
CA GLY A 49 25.89 3.76 -26.11
C GLY A 49 25.36 2.79 -27.16
N GLN A 50 26.20 2.47 -28.09
CA GLN A 50 25.90 1.49 -29.13
C GLN A 50 26.23 0.08 -28.64
N ILE A 51 25.26 -0.81 -28.80
CA ILE A 51 25.29 -2.19 -28.34
C ILE A 51 25.15 -3.08 -29.57
N ARG A 52 25.83 -4.23 -29.56
CA ARG A 52 25.64 -5.27 -30.55
C ARG A 52 25.11 -6.53 -29.88
N ASP A 53 24.10 -7.15 -30.50
CA ASP A 53 23.63 -8.46 -30.07
C ASP A 53 24.60 -9.59 -30.57
N MET A 54 24.30 -10.83 -30.19
CA MET A 54 25.09 -12.00 -30.60
C MET A 54 25.05 -12.24 -32.12
N GLN A 55 24.11 -11.64 -32.85
CA GLN A 55 23.95 -11.71 -34.29
C GLN A 55 24.57 -10.49 -35.00
N ASN A 56 25.33 -9.65 -34.26
CA ASN A 56 25.99 -8.43 -34.72
C ASN A 56 25.05 -7.32 -35.20
N HIS A 57 23.74 -7.36 -34.83
CA HIS A 57 22.82 -6.23 -35.03
C HIS A 57 23.17 -5.10 -34.06
N GLN A 58 23.10 -3.87 -34.54
CA GLN A 58 23.45 -2.68 -33.79
C GLN A 58 22.21 -2.05 -33.21
N TYR A 59 22.25 -1.73 -31.91
CA TYR A 59 21.23 -1.05 -31.15
C TYR A 59 21.82 0.20 -30.48
N ASP A 60 20.96 1.20 -30.22
CA ASP A 60 21.31 2.41 -29.47
C ASP A 60 20.49 2.43 -28.16
N SER A 61 21.19 2.59 -27.05
CA SER A 61 20.53 2.71 -25.74
C SER A 61 20.17 4.14 -25.36
N SER A 62 20.42 5.11 -26.22
CA SER A 62 19.92 6.48 -26.06
C SER A 62 18.43 6.53 -26.44
N LEU A 63 17.58 6.78 -25.46
CA LEU A 63 16.14 6.86 -25.68
C LEU A 63 15.69 8.31 -25.94
N PRO A 64 14.62 8.53 -26.71
CA PRO A 64 14.03 9.86 -26.90
C PRO A 64 13.30 10.36 -25.62
N LEU A 65 12.99 9.46 -24.68
CA LEU A 65 12.43 9.79 -23.39
C LEU A 65 13.56 10.15 -22.42
N PHE A 66 13.38 11.22 -21.64
CA PHE A 66 14.37 11.64 -20.64
C PHE A 66 14.62 10.53 -19.61
N ASP A 67 15.87 10.37 -19.23
CA ASP A 67 16.32 9.36 -18.26
C ASP A 67 15.62 9.48 -16.92
N GLU A 68 15.36 10.71 -16.47
CA GLU A 68 14.68 10.99 -15.21
C GLU A 68 13.25 10.43 -15.20
N VAL A 69 12.57 10.46 -16.36
CA VAL A 69 11.21 9.89 -16.47
C VAL A 69 11.25 8.37 -16.41
N VAL A 70 12.24 7.75 -17.06
CA VAL A 70 12.43 6.29 -16.99
C VAL A 70 12.80 5.88 -15.58
N ALA A 71 13.74 6.59 -14.94
CA ALA A 71 14.17 6.35 -13.58
C ALA A 71 13.00 6.50 -12.58
N GLN A 72 12.18 7.55 -12.72
CA GLN A 72 10.99 7.74 -11.89
C GLN A 72 10.00 6.58 -12.03
N ARG A 73 9.74 6.11 -13.25
CA ARG A 73 8.84 4.98 -13.48
C ARG A 73 9.38 3.71 -12.83
N ILE A 74 10.68 3.43 -12.97
CA ILE A 74 11.35 2.29 -12.31
C ILE A 74 11.25 2.42 -10.79
N ALA A 75 11.47 3.62 -10.23
CA ALA A 75 11.42 3.86 -8.78
C ALA A 75 10.02 3.67 -8.18
N MET A 76 8.97 3.85 -8.97
CA MET A 76 7.58 3.67 -8.51
C MET A 76 7.07 2.22 -8.63
N VAL A 77 7.86 1.32 -9.26
CA VAL A 77 7.48 -0.10 -9.32
C VAL A 77 7.53 -0.72 -7.92
N PRO A 78 6.43 -1.33 -7.44
CA PRO A 78 6.42 -1.97 -6.13
C PRO A 78 7.29 -3.24 -6.14
N ILE A 79 8.12 -3.36 -5.12
CA ILE A 79 9.05 -4.48 -4.91
C ILE A 79 8.62 -5.24 -3.66
N LYS A 80 8.60 -6.56 -3.69
CA LYS A 80 8.37 -7.40 -2.52
C LYS A 80 9.40 -7.09 -1.45
N THR A 81 8.92 -6.80 -0.26
CA THR A 81 9.72 -6.27 0.83
C THR A 81 9.83 -7.30 1.96
N ASP A 82 11.05 -7.58 2.40
CA ASP A 82 11.30 -8.26 3.67
C ASP A 82 11.52 -7.21 4.76
N LEU A 83 10.64 -7.18 5.75
CA LEU A 83 10.72 -6.26 6.91
C LEU A 83 11.95 -6.51 7.81
N LYS A 84 12.72 -7.60 7.58
CA LYS A 84 13.97 -7.88 8.27
C LYS A 84 15.17 -7.16 7.66
N MET A 85 15.02 -6.57 6.46
CA MET A 85 16.08 -5.77 5.86
C MET A 85 16.33 -4.50 6.69
N ASN A 86 17.60 -4.15 6.86
CA ASN A 86 18.01 -2.96 7.61
C ASN A 86 17.81 -1.69 6.75
N PHE A 87 17.53 -0.58 7.40
CA PHE A 87 17.72 0.72 6.77
C PHE A 87 19.23 0.93 6.50
N ARG A 88 19.55 1.56 5.38
CA ARG A 88 20.95 1.75 4.95
C ARG A 88 21.77 2.52 5.98
N GLU A 89 21.14 3.49 6.64
CA GLU A 89 21.75 4.34 7.67
C GLU A 89 22.02 3.59 8.98
N GLU A 90 21.21 2.58 9.29
CA GLU A 90 21.30 1.77 10.53
C GLU A 90 22.10 0.46 10.33
N CYS A 91 22.60 0.22 9.11
CA CYS A 91 23.24 -1.03 8.75
C CYS A 91 24.71 -1.07 9.21
N SER A 92 25.16 -2.23 9.64
CA SER A 92 26.55 -2.50 10.05
C SER A 92 27.61 -2.21 8.96
N CYS A 93 27.19 -2.03 7.70
CA CYS A 93 28.08 -1.64 6.61
C CYS A 93 28.36 -0.12 6.55
N ASN A 94 27.93 0.66 7.55
CA ASN A 94 28.11 2.13 7.61
C ASN A 94 27.62 2.86 6.33
N GLY A 95 26.50 2.44 5.77
CA GLY A 95 25.87 3.08 4.61
C GLY A 95 26.51 2.76 3.25
N GLN A 96 27.53 1.89 3.20
CA GLN A 96 28.22 1.54 1.93
C GLN A 96 27.32 0.71 0.98
N GLY A 97 26.33 0.02 1.54
CA GLY A 97 25.44 -0.88 0.79
C GLY A 97 25.96 -2.32 0.81
N CYS A 98 25.18 -3.21 1.40
CA CYS A 98 25.45 -4.64 1.45
C CYS A 98 24.15 -5.42 1.26
N ALA A 99 24.23 -6.73 1.16
CA ALA A 99 23.05 -7.61 0.96
C ALA A 99 21.99 -7.49 2.06
N LEU A 100 22.33 -6.97 3.25
CA LEU A 100 21.38 -6.78 4.36
C LEU A 100 20.57 -5.49 4.26
N CYS A 101 21.00 -4.50 3.45
CA CYS A 101 20.35 -3.19 3.36
C CYS A 101 20.11 -2.71 1.92
N THR A 102 20.63 -3.39 0.90
CA THR A 102 20.53 -2.97 -0.49
C THR A 102 20.23 -4.18 -1.38
N ALA A 103 19.25 -4.03 -2.26
CA ALA A 103 18.96 -4.99 -3.32
C ALA A 103 19.32 -4.38 -4.68
N THR A 104 19.98 -5.15 -5.54
CA THR A 104 20.40 -4.71 -6.87
C THR A 104 19.57 -5.34 -7.97
N TYR A 105 19.30 -4.57 -9.01
CA TYR A 105 18.46 -4.95 -10.14
C TYR A 105 19.13 -4.59 -11.45
N SER A 106 18.74 -5.30 -12.50
CA SER A 106 19.15 -5.01 -13.87
C SER A 106 17.98 -5.10 -14.83
N ILE A 107 18.01 -4.27 -15.88
CA ILE A 107 17.16 -4.39 -17.06
C ILE A 107 18.09 -4.47 -18.27
N ASN A 108 17.86 -5.47 -19.12
CA ASN A 108 18.54 -5.63 -20.39
C ASN A 108 17.51 -6.01 -21.45
N LYS A 109 17.06 -5.03 -22.25
CA LYS A 109 16.04 -5.24 -23.28
C LYS A 109 16.43 -4.60 -24.59
N LEU A 110 16.21 -5.35 -25.67
CA LEU A 110 16.39 -4.92 -27.06
C LEU A 110 15.01 -4.76 -27.71
N GLY A 111 14.81 -3.64 -28.42
CA GLY A 111 13.58 -3.36 -29.14
C GLY A 111 13.52 -4.03 -30.53
N PRO A 112 12.32 -4.05 -31.16
CA PRO A 112 11.10 -3.35 -30.76
C PRO A 112 10.30 -4.14 -29.72
N CYS A 113 9.99 -3.55 -28.57
CA CYS A 113 9.15 -4.16 -27.53
C CYS A 113 8.62 -3.11 -26.52
N VAL A 114 7.73 -3.52 -25.64
CA VAL A 114 7.40 -2.77 -24.42
C VAL A 114 8.18 -3.39 -23.28
N VAL A 115 8.88 -2.56 -22.51
CA VAL A 115 9.56 -2.95 -21.27
C VAL A 115 8.53 -2.88 -20.15
N TYR A 116 8.35 -3.98 -19.45
CA TYR A 116 7.47 -4.10 -18.30
C TYR A 116 8.28 -4.25 -17.01
N SER A 117 7.62 -4.10 -15.88
CA SER A 117 8.21 -4.36 -14.57
C SER A 117 8.77 -5.78 -14.42
N SER A 118 8.19 -6.77 -15.11
CA SER A 118 8.72 -8.15 -15.20
C SER A 118 10.13 -8.24 -15.77
N ASP A 119 10.59 -7.23 -16.52
CA ASP A 119 11.93 -7.17 -17.09
C ASP A 119 12.98 -6.65 -16.10
N ILE A 120 12.54 -6.16 -14.93
CA ILE A 120 13.41 -5.80 -13.80
C ILE A 120 13.83 -7.09 -13.10
N GLN A 121 15.06 -7.50 -13.30
CA GLN A 121 15.60 -8.72 -12.72
C GLN A 121 16.33 -8.42 -11.42
N ALA A 122 15.94 -9.09 -10.34
CA ALA A 122 16.66 -9.02 -9.07
C ALA A 122 17.99 -9.80 -9.19
N VAL A 123 19.10 -9.11 -8.92
CA VAL A 123 20.45 -9.70 -9.07
C VAL A 123 20.96 -10.23 -7.74
N SER A 124 20.83 -9.47 -6.65
CA SER A 124 21.39 -9.83 -5.34
C SER A 124 20.44 -10.59 -4.44
N ASN A 125 19.13 -10.38 -4.57
CA ASN A 125 18.12 -11.00 -3.72
C ASN A 125 16.88 -11.40 -4.55
N PRO A 126 16.75 -12.67 -4.93
CA PRO A 126 15.63 -13.16 -5.75
C PRO A 126 14.25 -12.98 -5.07
N ASP A 127 14.19 -12.99 -3.73
CA ASP A 127 12.95 -12.81 -2.99
C ASP A 127 12.41 -11.37 -3.08
N ALA A 128 13.29 -10.40 -3.34
CA ALA A 128 12.94 -9.00 -3.57
C ALA A 128 12.51 -8.76 -5.04
N ALA A 129 11.69 -9.63 -5.59
CA ALA A 129 11.15 -9.50 -6.95
C ALA A 129 10.09 -8.38 -7.01
N VAL A 130 9.78 -7.92 -8.23
CA VAL A 130 8.66 -6.99 -8.45
C VAL A 130 7.34 -7.62 -8.03
N ALA A 131 6.46 -6.81 -7.43
CA ALA A 131 5.17 -7.30 -6.92
C ALA A 131 4.13 -7.44 -8.06
N ASP A 132 4.10 -6.51 -9.01
CA ASP A 132 3.24 -6.56 -10.20
C ASP A 132 4.11 -6.63 -11.48
N PRO A 133 4.06 -7.72 -12.24
CA PRO A 133 4.86 -7.91 -13.45
C PRO A 133 4.40 -7.13 -14.67
N ASN A 134 3.19 -6.52 -14.63
CA ASN A 134 2.52 -5.96 -15.81
C ASN A 134 2.58 -4.44 -15.91
N ILE A 135 3.41 -3.76 -15.11
CA ILE A 135 3.53 -2.30 -15.16
C ILE A 135 4.41 -1.90 -16.36
N PRO A 136 3.87 -1.16 -17.35
CA PRO A 136 4.66 -0.72 -18.49
C PRO A 136 5.61 0.43 -18.09
N ILE A 137 6.90 0.28 -18.40
CA ILE A 137 7.94 1.27 -18.10
C ILE A 137 8.18 2.17 -19.31
N VAL A 138 8.57 1.57 -20.45
CA VAL A 138 8.87 2.30 -21.67
C VAL A 138 8.64 1.42 -22.91
N LYS A 139 8.29 2.03 -24.04
CA LYS A 139 8.20 1.37 -25.33
C LYS A 139 9.49 1.64 -26.12
N LEU A 140 10.19 0.58 -26.52
CA LEU A 140 11.36 0.64 -27.37
C LEU A 140 10.96 0.47 -28.84
N GLY A 141 11.51 1.31 -29.70
CA GLY A 141 11.40 1.18 -31.16
C GLY A 141 12.43 0.22 -31.75
N PRO A 142 12.43 0.05 -33.08
CA PRO A 142 13.46 -0.73 -33.78
C PRO A 142 14.84 -0.14 -33.50
N LYS A 143 15.83 -1.02 -33.27
CA LYS A 143 17.24 -0.66 -32.97
C LYS A 143 17.42 0.18 -31.68
N GLN A 144 16.43 0.25 -30.80
CA GLN A 144 16.58 0.83 -29.47
C GLN A 144 16.84 -0.27 -28.44
N ALA A 145 17.56 0.07 -27.38
CA ALA A 145 17.82 -0.81 -26.24
C ALA A 145 17.66 -0.05 -24.94
N LEU A 146 17.38 -0.77 -23.85
CA LEU A 146 17.39 -0.24 -22.48
C LEU A 146 18.30 -1.11 -21.62
N LEU A 147 19.38 -0.50 -21.13
CA LEU A 147 20.31 -1.11 -20.18
C LEU A 147 20.32 -0.31 -18.90
N VAL A 148 19.89 -0.92 -17.82
CA VAL A 148 19.78 -0.27 -16.51
C VAL A 148 20.40 -1.13 -15.43
N SER A 149 21.14 -0.49 -14.53
CA SER A 149 21.50 -1.01 -13.23
C SER A 149 20.79 -0.18 -12.16
N ALA A 150 20.18 -0.81 -11.19
CA ALA A 150 19.43 -0.10 -10.14
C ALA A 150 19.71 -0.68 -8.76
N GLU A 151 19.65 0.20 -7.75
CA GLU A 151 19.78 -0.15 -6.34
C GLU A 151 18.50 0.25 -5.60
N ALA A 152 17.93 -0.67 -4.84
CA ALA A 152 16.80 -0.41 -3.96
C ALA A 152 17.24 -0.47 -2.49
N ILE A 153 16.64 0.39 -1.69
CA ILE A 153 16.87 0.49 -0.24
C ILE A 153 15.55 0.59 0.51
N MET A 154 15.59 0.29 1.80
CA MET A 154 14.46 0.49 2.70
C MET A 154 14.24 1.98 2.96
N GLY A 155 12.98 2.41 2.89
CA GLY A 155 12.56 3.76 3.22
C GLY A 155 11.14 3.78 3.77
N ARG A 156 10.60 4.98 4.03
CA ARG A 156 9.25 5.19 4.56
C ARG A 156 8.48 6.19 3.70
N GLY A 157 7.16 6.04 3.66
CA GLY A 157 6.27 6.96 2.95
C GLY A 157 6.38 8.42 3.39
N SER A 158 6.85 8.67 4.62
CA SER A 158 7.15 10.03 5.12
C SER A 158 8.28 10.74 4.37
N THR A 159 9.21 9.99 3.78
CA THR A 159 10.34 10.54 3.01
C THR A 159 9.96 10.77 1.55
N HIS A 160 9.36 9.75 0.91
CA HIS A 160 8.93 9.84 -0.48
C HIS A 160 7.82 8.82 -0.78
N SER A 161 6.88 9.18 -1.66
CA SER A 161 5.71 8.35 -2.01
C SER A 161 6.07 6.97 -2.60
N LYS A 162 7.24 6.78 -3.21
CA LYS A 162 7.70 5.47 -3.70
C LYS A 162 7.79 4.41 -2.59
N TRP A 163 8.02 4.83 -1.35
CA TRP A 163 8.05 3.97 -0.17
C TRP A 163 6.70 3.84 0.54
N GLN A 164 5.65 4.44 0.00
CA GLN A 164 4.31 4.24 0.54
C GLN A 164 3.78 2.87 0.12
N ALA A 165 3.59 1.97 1.10
CA ALA A 165 3.15 0.60 0.85
C ALA A 165 1.62 0.47 0.77
N THR A 166 0.88 1.51 1.20
CA THR A 166 -0.58 1.47 1.31
C THR A 166 -1.25 2.55 0.47
N SER A 167 -2.45 2.26 -0.01
CA SER A 167 -3.33 3.20 -0.70
C SER A 167 -4.74 3.14 -0.14
N GLY A 168 -5.53 4.19 -0.40
CA GLY A 168 -6.93 4.24 0.00
C GLY A 168 -7.17 4.11 1.52
N VAL A 169 -6.16 4.45 2.34
CA VAL A 169 -6.25 4.35 3.81
C VAL A 169 -7.28 5.34 4.33
N SER A 170 -8.36 4.82 4.85
CA SER A 170 -9.46 5.62 5.40
C SER A 170 -10.05 4.98 6.64
N HIS A 171 -10.68 5.81 7.46
CA HIS A 171 -11.49 5.35 8.57
C HIS A 171 -12.80 6.12 8.61
N LYS A 172 -13.80 5.52 9.24
CA LYS A 172 -15.10 6.12 9.51
C LYS A 172 -15.60 5.63 10.86
N TYR A 173 -16.56 6.31 11.41
CA TYR A 173 -17.29 5.80 12.59
C TYR A 173 -18.07 4.54 12.23
N HIS A 174 -18.22 3.65 13.20
CA HIS A 174 -19.20 2.58 13.11
C HIS A 174 -20.59 3.18 13.14
N ARG A 175 -21.45 2.74 12.20
CA ARG A 175 -22.83 3.23 12.07
C ARG A 175 -23.81 2.08 12.01
N GLU A 176 -24.89 2.25 12.73
CA GLU A 176 -26.07 1.41 12.67
C GLU A 176 -27.21 2.16 12.00
N PHE A 177 -27.83 1.52 11.02
CA PHE A 177 -29.02 1.99 10.32
C PHE A 177 -30.20 1.16 10.78
N ILE A 178 -31.08 1.76 11.58
CA ILE A 178 -32.31 1.12 12.09
C ILE A 178 -33.42 1.46 11.12
N ILE A 179 -33.88 0.48 10.38
CA ILE A 179 -34.83 0.65 9.27
C ILE A 179 -36.19 0.12 9.70
N ASN A 180 -37.23 0.97 9.67
CA ASN A 180 -38.61 0.56 9.81
C ASN A 180 -39.11 -0.10 8.54
N LYS A 181 -39.43 -1.40 8.60
CA LYS A 181 -39.84 -2.21 7.43
C LYS A 181 -41.10 -1.73 6.74
N LYS A 182 -42.00 -1.01 7.45
CA LYS A 182 -43.26 -0.48 6.88
C LYS A 182 -43.02 0.82 6.09
N GLN A 183 -42.04 1.63 6.52
CA GLN A 183 -41.81 2.94 5.95
C GLN A 183 -40.74 2.88 4.80
N PHE A 184 -39.77 1.96 4.89
CA PHE A 184 -38.76 1.78 3.87
C PHE A 184 -38.90 0.40 3.22
N GLY A 185 -39.57 0.35 2.07
CA GLY A 185 -39.92 -0.91 1.39
C GLY A 185 -38.75 -1.66 0.76
N GLU A 186 -37.59 -0.99 0.54
CA GLU A 186 -36.42 -1.61 -0.14
C GLU A 186 -35.48 -2.37 0.83
N TRP A 187 -35.83 -2.47 2.11
CA TRP A 187 -34.98 -3.12 3.11
C TRP A 187 -34.57 -4.56 2.75
N ASP A 188 -35.46 -5.32 2.10
CA ASP A 188 -35.20 -6.72 1.69
C ASP A 188 -34.11 -6.81 0.63
N ARG A 189 -33.99 -5.80 -0.26
CA ARG A 189 -32.92 -5.69 -1.25
C ARG A 189 -31.56 -5.56 -0.56
N TYR A 190 -31.44 -4.71 0.46
CA TYR A 190 -30.20 -4.56 1.23
C TYR A 190 -29.86 -5.83 2.00
N LYS A 191 -30.84 -6.47 2.63
CA LYS A 191 -30.65 -7.74 3.33
C LYS A 191 -30.09 -8.83 2.40
N LYS A 192 -30.66 -8.99 1.21
CA LYS A 192 -30.20 -9.99 0.23
C LYS A 192 -28.81 -9.68 -0.32
N ALA A 193 -28.53 -8.41 -0.58
CA ALA A 193 -27.24 -7.99 -1.14
C ALA A 193 -26.11 -8.02 -0.11
N TYR A 194 -26.42 -7.72 1.16
CA TYR A 194 -25.43 -7.56 2.22
C TYR A 194 -25.80 -8.31 3.52
N PRO A 195 -25.91 -9.65 3.49
CA PRO A 195 -26.35 -10.43 4.63
C PRO A 195 -25.45 -10.27 5.87
N ARG A 196 -24.13 -10.03 5.65
CA ARG A 196 -23.18 -9.78 6.76
C ARG A 196 -23.39 -8.43 7.46
N SER A 197 -24.07 -7.50 6.82
CA SER A 197 -24.35 -6.18 7.36
C SER A 197 -25.59 -6.16 8.27
N VAL A 198 -26.33 -7.24 8.34
CA VAL A 198 -27.51 -7.36 9.22
C VAL A 198 -27.03 -7.67 10.64
N LEU A 199 -27.30 -6.74 11.57
CA LEU A 199 -26.94 -6.91 12.99
C LEU A 199 -28.11 -7.54 13.79
N LYS A 200 -29.32 -7.01 13.60
CA LYS A 200 -30.53 -7.46 14.28
C LYS A 200 -31.73 -7.36 13.35
N GLU A 201 -32.68 -8.25 13.51
CA GLU A 201 -33.94 -8.22 12.78
C GLU A 201 -35.09 -8.64 13.68
N ASN A 202 -36.19 -7.91 13.60
CA ASN A 202 -37.45 -8.24 14.20
C ASN A 202 -38.63 -7.99 13.22
N ASP A 203 -39.85 -8.21 13.61
CA ASP A 203 -41.03 -8.07 12.74
C ASP A 203 -41.22 -6.64 12.19
N LYS A 204 -40.80 -5.63 12.95
CA LYS A 204 -41.03 -4.21 12.64
C LYS A 204 -39.80 -3.51 12.06
N GLU A 205 -38.62 -3.92 12.49
CA GLU A 205 -37.38 -3.21 12.22
C GLU A 205 -36.25 -4.16 11.82
N ILE A 206 -35.31 -3.65 11.07
CA ILE A 206 -34.05 -4.32 10.76
C ILE A 206 -32.89 -3.34 10.95
N THR A 207 -31.84 -3.79 11.61
CA THR A 207 -30.62 -2.99 11.86
C THR A 207 -29.50 -3.46 10.96
N PHE A 208 -28.98 -2.53 10.17
CA PHE A 208 -27.81 -2.75 9.30
C PHE A 208 -26.60 -1.96 9.77
N THR A 209 -25.41 -2.45 9.45
CA THR A 209 -24.16 -1.68 9.51
C THR A 209 -23.56 -1.50 8.12
N ASP A 210 -22.82 -0.41 7.91
CA ASP A 210 -22.05 -0.18 6.68
C ASP A 210 -20.58 -0.63 6.81
N ASP A 211 -20.23 -1.31 7.86
CA ASP A 211 -18.86 -1.77 8.15
C ASP A 211 -18.27 -2.66 7.04
N PHE A 212 -19.12 -3.42 6.35
CA PHE A 212 -18.73 -4.33 5.27
C PHE A 212 -18.77 -3.69 3.88
N GLY A 213 -18.85 -2.36 3.78
CA GLY A 213 -18.78 -1.63 2.50
C GLY A 213 -20.06 -1.73 1.66
N VAL A 214 -21.20 -1.54 2.29
CA VAL A 214 -22.51 -1.51 1.64
C VAL A 214 -22.54 -0.41 0.57
N LYS A 215 -22.82 -0.78 -0.68
CA LYS A 215 -23.01 0.18 -1.78
C LYS A 215 -24.39 0.82 -1.70
N GLY A 216 -24.49 2.10 -2.08
CA GLY A 216 -25.76 2.83 -2.06
C GLY A 216 -26.22 3.24 -0.65
N ILE A 217 -25.33 3.15 0.34
CA ILE A 217 -25.62 3.53 1.74
C ILE A 217 -26.08 5.00 1.85
N SER A 218 -25.64 5.87 0.93
CA SER A 218 -26.04 7.26 0.89
C SER A 218 -27.56 7.44 0.77
N GLN A 219 -28.24 6.52 0.14
CA GLN A 219 -29.70 6.53 0.03
C GLN A 219 -30.41 6.33 1.38
N LEU A 220 -29.76 5.66 2.33
CA LEU A 220 -30.29 5.42 3.67
C LEU A 220 -30.20 6.65 4.56
N PHE A 221 -29.30 7.61 4.27
CA PHE A 221 -29.14 8.81 5.11
C PHE A 221 -30.35 9.75 5.07
N GLU A 222 -31.07 9.76 3.96
CA GLU A 222 -32.23 10.64 3.74
C GLU A 222 -33.54 9.86 3.62
N ALA A 223 -33.51 8.53 3.80
CA ALA A 223 -34.65 7.68 3.59
C ALA A 223 -35.68 7.80 4.75
N PRO A 224 -36.98 7.91 4.43
CA PRO A 224 -38.01 7.94 5.48
C PRO A 224 -38.01 6.61 6.25
N GLY A 225 -38.12 6.71 7.60
CA GLY A 225 -38.17 5.55 8.48
C GLY A 225 -36.80 4.88 8.72
N VAL A 226 -35.70 5.59 8.45
CA VAL A 226 -34.34 5.16 8.80
C VAL A 226 -33.77 6.05 9.88
N GLU A 227 -33.44 5.47 11.04
CA GLU A 227 -32.68 6.11 12.12
C GLU A 227 -31.25 5.70 12.05
N ILE A 228 -30.31 6.67 12.18
CA ILE A 228 -28.88 6.43 12.12
C ILE A 228 -28.30 6.63 13.51
N ARG A 229 -27.59 5.62 14.00
CA ARG A 229 -26.80 5.70 15.23
C ARG A 229 -25.34 5.60 14.89
N GLU A 230 -24.56 6.59 15.29
CA GLU A 230 -23.12 6.65 15.10
C GLU A 230 -22.42 6.50 16.44
N ASP A 231 -21.46 5.58 16.52
CA ASP A 231 -20.62 5.39 17.69
C ASP A 231 -19.29 6.13 17.48
N SER A 232 -19.10 7.23 18.22
CA SER A 232 -17.91 8.08 18.13
C SER A 232 -16.64 7.47 18.72
N THR A 233 -16.72 6.30 19.34
CA THR A 233 -15.59 5.58 19.96
C THR A 233 -15.20 4.32 19.18
N ASN A 234 -15.99 3.95 18.18
CA ASN A 234 -15.79 2.75 17.38
C ASN A 234 -15.53 3.13 15.91
N PHE A 235 -14.39 2.69 15.37
CA PHE A 235 -13.93 3.08 14.04
C PHE A 235 -13.74 1.87 13.16
N VAL A 236 -14.16 2.00 11.90
CA VAL A 236 -13.90 1.01 10.85
C VAL A 236 -12.87 1.57 9.89
N PHE A 237 -11.77 0.86 9.73
CA PHE A 237 -10.67 1.17 8.85
C PHE A 237 -10.71 0.31 7.60
N LYS A 238 -10.16 0.83 6.52
CA LYS A 238 -9.83 0.07 5.33
C LYS A 238 -8.57 0.62 4.67
N PHE A 239 -7.81 -0.25 4.05
CA PHE A 239 -6.69 0.12 3.18
C PHE A 239 -6.41 -0.98 2.16
N GLU A 240 -5.68 -0.62 1.11
CA GLU A 240 -5.14 -1.51 0.09
C GLU A 240 -3.63 -1.45 0.14
N THR A 241 -2.96 -2.53 -0.30
CA THR A 241 -1.51 -2.55 -0.47
C THR A 241 -1.15 -2.54 -1.95
N ASP A 242 0.03 -2.06 -2.28
CA ASP A 242 0.59 -2.12 -3.63
C ASP A 242 1.21 -3.49 -3.98
N GLY A 243 1.06 -4.48 -3.10
CA GLY A 243 1.60 -5.83 -3.25
C GLY A 243 3.04 -6.00 -2.76
N SER A 244 3.69 -4.93 -2.30
CA SER A 244 5.05 -5.03 -1.72
C SER A 244 5.08 -5.77 -0.38
N LEU A 245 4.00 -5.66 0.38
CA LEU A 245 3.77 -6.31 1.67
C LEU A 245 2.32 -6.84 1.74
N LYS A 246 2.09 -7.86 2.55
CA LYS A 246 0.74 -8.31 2.85
C LYS A 246 0.04 -7.35 3.80
N ALA A 247 -1.27 -7.22 3.65
CA ALA A 247 -2.08 -6.31 4.46
C ALA A 247 -1.94 -6.58 5.97
N MET A 248 -1.96 -7.85 6.40
CA MET A 248 -1.80 -8.22 7.79
C MET A 248 -0.45 -7.79 8.37
N ASP A 249 0.66 -7.98 7.61
CA ASP A 249 2.00 -7.60 8.06
C ASP A 249 2.12 -6.07 8.25
N ILE A 250 1.44 -5.31 7.37
CA ILE A 250 1.36 -3.84 7.47
C ILE A 250 0.60 -3.42 8.73
N LEU A 251 -0.56 -4.02 9.01
CA LEU A 251 -1.35 -3.69 10.20
C LEU A 251 -0.57 -4.03 11.47
N GLU A 252 0.02 -5.23 11.52
CA GLU A 252 0.82 -5.65 12.68
C GLU A 252 2.00 -4.69 12.93
N TYR A 253 2.72 -4.31 11.86
CA TYR A 253 3.80 -3.34 11.97
C TYR A 253 3.31 -1.98 12.47
N ALA A 254 2.21 -1.46 11.90
CA ALA A 254 1.65 -0.16 12.27
C ALA A 254 1.27 -0.10 13.76
N LEU A 255 0.63 -1.15 14.28
CA LEU A 255 0.23 -1.24 15.67
C LEU A 255 1.43 -1.34 16.63
N LYS A 256 2.50 -2.02 16.23
CA LYS A 256 3.76 -2.07 17.00
C LYS A 256 4.52 -0.74 16.95
N ARG A 257 4.44 -0.01 15.85
CA ARG A 257 5.17 1.25 15.64
C ARG A 257 4.65 2.41 16.48
N LEU A 258 3.34 2.49 16.69
CA LEU A 258 2.72 3.59 17.45
C LEU A 258 3.26 3.74 18.88
N PRO A 259 3.30 2.69 19.72
CA PRO A 259 3.88 2.78 21.06
C PRO A 259 5.37 3.13 21.04
N GLN A 260 6.13 2.61 20.07
CA GLN A 260 7.56 2.94 19.92
C GLN A 260 7.79 4.44 19.70
N ARG A 261 6.98 5.08 18.86
CA ARG A 261 7.07 6.53 18.63
C ARG A 261 6.76 7.33 19.89
N LEU A 262 5.76 6.92 20.66
CA LEU A 262 5.45 7.58 21.93
C LEU A 262 6.58 7.43 22.94
N ASN A 263 7.20 6.26 23.02
CA ASN A 263 8.35 6.03 23.89
C ASN A 263 9.56 6.90 23.49
N ILE A 264 9.89 7.00 22.21
CA ILE A 264 10.95 7.89 21.72
C ILE A 264 10.69 9.35 22.14
N MET A 265 9.43 9.81 22.05
CA MET A 265 9.05 11.16 22.50
C MET A 265 9.22 11.31 24.02
N LEU A 266 8.83 10.30 24.79
CA LEU A 266 8.99 10.32 26.24
C LEU A 266 10.47 10.36 26.64
N ASP A 267 11.30 9.54 25.99
CA ASP A 267 12.74 9.50 26.23
C ASP A 267 13.39 10.87 25.95
N SER A 268 12.96 11.56 24.90
CA SER A 268 13.47 12.90 24.55
C SER A 268 13.05 14.00 25.55
N LEU A 269 11.99 13.77 26.34
CA LEU A 269 11.56 14.71 27.39
C LEU A 269 12.35 14.54 28.69
N VAL A 270 12.93 13.36 28.92
CA VAL A 270 13.66 13.02 30.14
C VAL A 270 15.11 13.49 30.09
N THR A 271 15.66 13.75 28.93
CA THR A 271 17.01 14.31 28.72
C THR A 271 16.94 15.73 28.17
N PRO A 272 16.63 16.76 28.99
CA PRO A 272 16.94 18.13 28.56
C PRO A 272 18.47 18.28 28.58
N ASP A 273 19.02 18.71 27.44
CA ASP A 273 20.43 19.16 27.33
C ASP A 273 20.73 20.34 28.25
#